data_3174872fdac5f47dfad88819fa6b82e4
#
_entry.id   3174872fdac5f47dfad88819fa6b82e4
#
_cell.length_a   1.000
_cell.length_b   1.000
_cell.length_c   1.000
_cell.angle_alpha   90.00
_cell.angle_beta   90.00
_cell.angle_gamma   90.00
#
_symmetry.space_group_name_H-M   'P 1'
#
loop_
_entity.id
_entity.type
_entity.pdbx_description
1 polymer ?
#
loop_
_entity_poly.entity_id
_entity_poly.type
_entity_poly.pdbx_seq_one_letter_code
_entity_poly.pdbx_strand_id
1 'polypeptide(L)'
;MKIENILLEDYKTRAPYSPAKKIDLGDSYLIFVSGVQAPKDDNHNVITPDVAEQTKLVFEDINKILIQAGASLDNVVKAVIYLTDMNDFDIVSSIREDYFKNSMPVSTMVEVNRMTRNGAKIEIEVTAIIEK
;
A
#
# COMPACT_ATOMS: atom_id res chain seq x y z
N MET A 1 22.79 -5.63 11.49
CA MET A 1 21.53 -5.80 10.77
C MET A 1 21.52 -4.90 9.54
N LYS A 2 21.20 -5.43 8.37
CA LYS A 2 21.13 -4.65 7.15
C LYS A 2 19.72 -4.12 6.95
N ILE A 3 19.61 -2.81 6.70
CA ILE A 3 18.34 -2.13 6.38
C ILE A 3 18.52 -1.44 5.03
N GLU A 4 17.59 -1.66 4.13
CA GLU A 4 17.62 -1.18 2.76
C GLU A 4 16.37 -0.35 2.46
N ASN A 5 16.57 0.83 1.85
CA ASN A 5 15.46 1.60 1.30
C ASN A 5 15.09 1.04 -0.07
N ILE A 6 13.83 0.73 -0.28
CA ILE A 6 13.34 0.28 -1.58
C ILE A 6 12.81 1.50 -2.32
N LEU A 7 13.44 1.82 -3.45
CA LEU A 7 13.09 2.94 -4.29
C LEU A 7 12.64 2.42 -5.65
N LEU A 8 11.56 2.96 -6.17
CA LEU A 8 11.13 2.67 -7.54
C LEU A 8 12.00 3.47 -8.52
N GLU A 9 12.17 2.98 -9.73
CA GLU A 9 13.05 3.54 -10.76
C GLU A 9 12.71 5.00 -11.08
N ASP A 10 11.43 5.34 -11.09
CA ASP A 10 10.90 6.67 -11.34
C ASP A 10 10.60 7.46 -10.06
N TYR A 11 11.01 6.93 -8.90
CA TYR A 11 10.72 7.57 -7.62
C TYR A 11 11.49 8.87 -7.48
N LYS A 12 10.73 9.96 -7.47
CA LYS A 12 11.25 11.32 -7.31
C LYS A 12 10.54 11.98 -6.15
N THR A 13 11.10 11.88 -4.96
CA THR A 13 10.59 12.61 -3.81
C THR A 13 11.66 13.45 -3.18
N ARG A 14 11.25 14.58 -2.60
CA ARG A 14 12.07 15.38 -1.70
C ARG A 14 11.72 15.11 -0.24
N ALA A 15 10.70 14.30 0.01
CA ALA A 15 10.29 13.94 1.34
C ALA A 15 11.32 13.00 1.98
N PRO A 16 11.54 13.09 3.29
CA PRO A 16 12.55 12.29 3.99
C PRO A 16 12.03 10.88 4.33
N TYR A 17 11.40 10.21 3.37
CA TYR A 17 10.91 8.84 3.53
C TYR A 17 11.02 8.07 2.21
N SER A 18 10.99 6.75 2.29
CA SER A 18 11.03 5.85 1.14
C SER A 18 9.71 5.11 0.96
N PRO A 19 9.41 4.60 -0.24
CA PRO A 19 8.22 3.76 -0.47
C PRO A 19 8.17 2.53 0.42
N ALA A 20 9.32 1.91 0.69
CA ALA A 20 9.41 0.76 1.58
C ALA A 20 10.80 0.65 2.20
N LYS A 21 10.86 -0.07 3.31
CA LYS A 21 12.11 -0.52 3.95
C LYS A 21 12.13 -2.03 4.03
N LYS A 22 13.27 -2.61 3.70
CA LYS A 22 13.53 -4.05 3.78
C LYS A 22 14.59 -4.30 4.84
N ILE A 23 14.25 -5.10 5.84
CA ILE A 23 15.10 -5.38 7.00
C ILE A 23 15.51 -6.84 6.96
N ASP A 24 16.82 -7.10 6.99
CA ASP A 24 17.39 -8.44 7.04
C ASP A 24 17.35 -8.95 8.49
N LEU A 25 16.59 -10.03 8.72
CA LEU A 25 16.45 -10.67 10.02
C LEU A 25 17.29 -11.96 10.15
N GLY A 26 18.19 -12.22 9.18
CA GLY A 26 19.03 -13.42 9.16
C GLY A 26 18.53 -14.46 8.17
N ASP A 27 17.45 -15.15 8.46
CA ASP A 27 16.83 -16.16 7.61
C ASP A 27 15.59 -15.67 6.84
N SER A 28 15.20 -14.42 7.09
CA SER A 28 14.02 -13.81 6.49
C SER A 28 14.23 -12.31 6.31
N TYR A 29 13.31 -11.70 5.55
CA TYR A 29 13.24 -10.24 5.41
C TYR A 29 11.88 -9.74 5.87
N LEU A 30 11.89 -8.66 6.64
CA LEU A 30 10.69 -7.90 7.00
C LEU A 30 10.63 -6.65 6.13
N ILE A 31 9.46 -6.40 5.54
CA ILE A 31 9.26 -5.29 4.61
C ILE A 31 8.12 -4.42 5.11
N PHE A 32 8.41 -3.14 5.33
CA PHE A 32 7.40 -2.12 5.64
C PHE A 32 7.16 -1.28 4.39
N VAL A 33 5.90 -1.12 4.01
CA VAL A 33 5.50 -0.28 2.88
C VAL A 33 4.76 0.95 3.41
N SER A 34 5.22 2.13 3.01
CA SER A 34 4.53 3.40 3.31
C SER A 34 3.10 3.38 2.79
N GLY A 35 2.23 4.18 3.41
CA GLY A 35 0.86 4.35 2.94
C GLY A 35 0.80 4.76 1.47
N VAL A 36 -0.02 4.06 0.69
CA VAL A 36 -0.20 4.28 -0.74
C VAL A 36 -1.60 4.80 -1.00
N GLN A 37 -1.69 5.90 -1.73
CA GLN A 37 -2.92 6.49 -2.26
C GLN A 37 -2.96 6.27 -3.77
N ALA A 38 -4.12 6.46 -4.38
CA ALA A 38 -4.24 6.41 -5.84
C ALA A 38 -3.31 7.43 -6.51
N PRO A 39 -2.83 7.16 -7.73
CA PRO A 39 -1.96 8.09 -8.46
C PRO A 39 -2.60 9.47 -8.60
N LYS A 40 -1.77 10.49 -8.59
CA LYS A 40 -2.18 11.90 -8.72
C LYS A 40 -1.69 12.52 -10.01
N ASP A 41 -2.38 13.55 -10.45
CA ASP A 41 -1.94 14.44 -11.53
C ASP A 41 -0.95 15.51 -11.01
N ASP A 42 -0.51 16.40 -11.90
CA ASP A 42 0.44 17.48 -11.57
C ASP A 42 -0.16 18.52 -10.60
N ASN A 43 -1.48 18.57 -10.46
CA ASN A 43 -2.20 19.47 -9.57
C ASN A 43 -2.51 18.85 -8.21
N HIS A 44 -1.92 17.69 -7.90
CA HIS A 44 -2.10 16.97 -6.63
C HIS A 44 -3.51 16.38 -6.44
N ASN A 45 -4.24 16.18 -7.53
CA ASN A 45 -5.54 15.52 -7.53
C ASN A 45 -5.39 14.06 -7.95
N VAL A 46 -6.09 13.14 -7.28
CA VAL A 46 -6.14 11.75 -7.74
C VAL A 46 -6.74 11.68 -9.15
N ILE A 47 -6.25 10.74 -9.96
CA ILE A 47 -6.62 10.63 -11.38
C ILE A 47 -8.04 10.11 -11.61
N THR A 48 -8.70 9.58 -10.59
CA THR A 48 -10.07 9.07 -10.67
C THR A 48 -10.82 9.31 -9.36
N PRO A 49 -12.09 9.73 -9.40
CA PRO A 49 -12.92 9.88 -8.19
C PRO A 49 -13.59 8.58 -7.74
N ASP A 50 -13.50 7.51 -8.52
CA ASP A 50 -14.16 6.23 -8.23
C ASP A 50 -13.37 5.44 -7.18
N VAL A 51 -13.99 5.16 -6.02
CA VAL A 51 -13.33 4.43 -4.93
C VAL A 51 -12.92 3.01 -5.33
N ALA A 52 -13.71 2.32 -6.14
CA ALA A 52 -13.34 0.99 -6.61
C ALA A 52 -12.08 1.02 -7.47
N GLU A 53 -12.00 1.96 -8.39
CA GLU A 53 -10.83 2.15 -9.24
C GLU A 53 -9.61 2.60 -8.42
N GLN A 54 -9.78 3.56 -7.50
CA GLN A 54 -8.72 3.97 -6.59
C GLN A 54 -8.17 2.76 -5.80
N THR A 55 -9.03 1.93 -5.26
CA THR A 55 -8.64 0.75 -4.47
C THR A 55 -7.80 -0.22 -5.28
N LYS A 56 -8.21 -0.52 -6.52
CA LYS A 56 -7.43 -1.40 -7.42
C LYS A 56 -6.07 -0.81 -7.74
N LEU A 57 -6.01 0.48 -8.06
CA LEU A 57 -4.74 1.18 -8.36
C LEU A 57 -3.80 1.16 -7.15
N VAL A 58 -4.33 1.34 -5.94
CA VAL A 58 -3.54 1.28 -4.71
C VAL A 58 -2.94 -0.11 -4.52
N PHE A 59 -3.72 -1.19 -4.69
CA PHE A 59 -3.20 -2.56 -4.59
C PHE A 59 -2.14 -2.86 -5.65
N GLU A 60 -2.34 -2.40 -6.88
CA GLU A 60 -1.36 -2.57 -7.95
C GLU A 60 -0.05 -1.85 -7.65
N ASP A 61 -0.11 -0.63 -7.13
CA ASP A 61 1.08 0.13 -6.75
C ASP A 61 1.81 -0.51 -5.57
N ILE A 62 1.09 -1.00 -4.57
CA ILE A 62 1.68 -1.76 -3.46
C ILE A 62 2.40 -3.00 -3.99
N ASN A 63 1.79 -3.73 -4.92
CA ASN A 63 2.42 -4.92 -5.50
C ASN A 63 3.71 -4.59 -6.25
N LYS A 64 3.74 -3.48 -7.00
CA LYS A 64 4.98 -3.02 -7.66
C LYS A 64 6.10 -2.74 -6.65
N ILE A 65 5.77 -2.08 -5.55
CA ILE A 65 6.74 -1.80 -4.47
C ILE A 65 7.25 -3.10 -3.85
N LEU A 66 6.35 -4.04 -3.55
CA LEU A 66 6.71 -5.33 -2.97
C LEU A 66 7.58 -6.15 -3.92
N ILE A 67 7.27 -6.18 -5.23
CA ILE A 67 8.08 -6.87 -6.24
C ILE A 67 9.50 -6.30 -6.28
N GLN A 68 9.65 -4.99 -6.18
CA GLN A 68 10.97 -4.35 -6.11
C GLN A 68 11.75 -4.79 -4.87
N ALA A 69 11.06 -5.15 -3.79
CA ALA A 69 11.66 -5.68 -2.56
C ALA A 69 11.87 -7.20 -2.59
N GLY A 70 11.47 -7.89 -3.66
CA GLY A 70 11.57 -9.35 -3.78
C GLY A 70 10.37 -10.10 -3.21
N ALA A 71 9.25 -9.42 -2.98
CA ALA A 71 8.03 -9.97 -2.41
C ALA A 71 6.84 -9.76 -3.34
N SER A 72 5.66 -10.11 -2.88
CA SER A 72 4.40 -9.85 -3.57
C SER A 72 3.28 -9.66 -2.54
N LEU A 73 2.06 -9.38 -3.02
CA LEU A 73 0.88 -9.30 -2.15
C LEU A 73 0.65 -10.58 -1.36
N ASP A 74 1.07 -11.73 -1.87
CA ASP A 74 0.92 -13.02 -1.17
C ASP A 74 1.79 -13.12 0.09
N ASN A 75 2.75 -12.23 0.26
CA ASN A 75 3.64 -12.20 1.42
C ASN A 75 3.20 -11.19 2.49
N VAL A 76 2.10 -10.47 2.27
CA VAL A 76 1.58 -9.49 3.22
C VAL A 76 1.04 -10.18 4.45
N VAL A 77 1.48 -9.75 5.63
CA VAL A 77 1.02 -10.29 6.92
C VAL A 77 0.12 -9.32 7.68
N LYS A 78 0.22 -8.03 7.35
CA LYS A 78 -0.60 -6.99 7.99
C LYS A 78 -0.93 -5.89 6.98
N ALA A 79 -2.19 -5.43 7.02
CA ALA A 79 -2.66 -4.30 6.23
C ALA A 79 -3.48 -3.36 7.11
N VAL A 80 -3.25 -2.06 6.98
CA VAL A 80 -4.09 -1.03 7.56
C VAL A 80 -4.68 -0.21 6.41
N ILE A 81 -5.99 -0.08 6.42
CA ILE A 81 -6.75 0.60 5.36
C ILE A 81 -7.46 1.81 5.98
N TYR A 82 -7.23 2.97 5.40
CA TYR A 82 -7.84 4.23 5.78
C TYR A 82 -8.84 4.63 4.70
N LEU A 83 -10.10 4.90 5.10
CA LEU A 83 -11.16 5.37 4.21
C LEU A 83 -11.62 6.76 4.63
N THR A 84 -12.03 7.59 3.69
CA THR A 84 -12.68 8.87 4.01
C THR A 84 -14.18 8.73 4.21
N ASP A 85 -14.76 7.60 3.78
CA ASP A 85 -16.20 7.32 3.92
C ASP A 85 -16.41 5.83 4.15
N MET A 86 -16.88 5.46 5.33
CA MET A 86 -17.12 4.05 5.68
C MET A 86 -18.31 3.45 4.91
N ASN A 87 -19.12 4.25 4.23
CA ASN A 87 -20.15 3.74 3.30
C ASN A 87 -19.51 3.00 2.11
N ASP A 88 -18.22 3.23 1.84
CA ASP A 88 -17.46 2.53 0.81
C ASP A 88 -16.93 1.16 1.28
N PHE A 89 -17.21 0.76 2.52
CA PHE A 89 -16.69 -0.47 3.13
C PHE A 89 -16.94 -1.71 2.27
N ASP A 90 -18.16 -1.93 1.81
CA ASP A 90 -18.51 -3.15 1.06
C ASP A 90 -17.75 -3.25 -0.25
N ILE A 91 -17.63 -2.13 -0.98
CA ILE A 91 -16.88 -2.06 -2.23
C ILE A 91 -15.40 -2.37 -2.00
N VAL A 92 -14.80 -1.69 -1.02
CA VAL A 92 -13.38 -1.85 -0.70
C VAL A 92 -13.09 -3.26 -0.17
N SER A 93 -13.95 -3.78 0.70
CA SER A 93 -13.82 -5.12 1.28
C SER A 93 -13.86 -6.21 0.20
N SER A 94 -14.75 -6.08 -0.78
CA SER A 94 -14.84 -7.01 -1.90
C SER A 94 -13.56 -7.05 -2.74
N ILE A 95 -12.98 -5.88 -3.02
CA ILE A 95 -11.72 -5.79 -3.76
C ILE A 95 -10.55 -6.31 -2.92
N ARG A 96 -10.50 -5.97 -1.63
CA ARG A 96 -9.49 -6.49 -0.68
C ARG A 96 -9.48 -8.02 -0.68
N GLU A 97 -10.64 -8.65 -0.68
CA GLU A 97 -10.78 -10.11 -0.70
C GLU A 97 -10.06 -10.72 -1.92
N ASP A 98 -10.22 -10.12 -3.09
CA ASP A 98 -9.56 -10.61 -4.31
C ASP A 98 -8.03 -10.51 -4.23
N TYR A 99 -7.49 -9.42 -3.71
CA TYR A 99 -6.04 -9.21 -3.64
C TYR A 99 -5.37 -9.95 -2.48
N PHE A 100 -6.07 -10.18 -1.38
CA PHE A 100 -5.52 -10.80 -0.18
C PHE A 100 -5.99 -12.25 0.07
N LYS A 101 -6.68 -12.86 -0.88
CA LYS A 101 -7.22 -14.23 -0.71
C LYS A 101 -6.17 -15.29 -0.38
N ASN A 102 -4.94 -15.12 -0.86
CA ASN A 102 -3.85 -16.07 -0.62
C ASN A 102 -3.11 -15.80 0.69
N SER A 103 -2.83 -14.54 1.00
CA SER A 103 -2.07 -14.17 2.20
C SER A 103 -2.93 -14.08 3.46
N MET A 104 -4.19 -13.69 3.33
CA MET A 104 -5.12 -13.51 4.46
C MET A 104 -4.48 -12.74 5.63
N PRO A 105 -3.97 -11.53 5.40
CA PRO A 105 -3.28 -10.77 6.44
C PRO A 105 -4.22 -10.37 7.57
N VAL A 106 -3.66 -10.07 8.74
CA VAL A 106 -4.42 -9.30 9.72
C VAL A 106 -4.69 -7.93 9.12
N SER A 107 -5.92 -7.44 9.24
CA SER A 107 -6.36 -6.23 8.54
C SER A 107 -7.25 -5.37 9.41
N THR A 108 -6.94 -4.08 9.45
CA THR A 108 -7.73 -3.07 10.15
C THR A 108 -8.19 -2.02 9.14
N MET A 109 -9.45 -1.61 9.22
CA MET A 109 -9.99 -0.55 8.38
C MET A 109 -10.64 0.50 9.28
N VAL A 110 -10.26 1.76 9.07
CA VAL A 110 -10.75 2.90 9.85
C VAL A 110 -11.14 4.04 8.94
N GLU A 111 -12.07 4.86 9.40
CA GLU A 111 -12.44 6.09 8.72
C GLU A 111 -11.56 7.24 9.23
N VAL A 112 -11.09 8.06 8.31
CA VAL A 112 -10.28 9.25 8.58
C VAL A 112 -10.89 10.45 7.87
N ASN A 113 -10.50 11.63 8.30
CA ASN A 113 -11.03 12.88 7.76
C ASN A 113 -10.68 13.08 6.29
N ARG A 114 -9.39 12.90 5.95
CA ARG A 114 -8.86 13.06 4.58
C ARG A 114 -7.43 12.55 4.50
N MET A 115 -6.96 12.38 3.26
CA MET A 115 -5.56 12.09 2.95
C MET A 115 -4.88 13.32 2.32
N THR A 116 -3.58 13.21 2.04
CA THR A 116 -2.78 14.31 1.49
C THR A 116 -3.14 14.66 0.04
N ARG A 117 -3.52 13.68 -0.76
CA ARG A 117 -3.92 13.92 -2.15
C ARG A 117 -5.37 14.33 -2.23
N ASN A 118 -5.68 15.35 -3.03
CA ASN A 118 -7.05 15.81 -3.22
C ASN A 118 -7.90 14.73 -3.87
N GLY A 119 -9.05 14.42 -3.27
CA GLY A 119 -9.96 13.40 -3.77
C GLY A 119 -9.57 11.97 -3.44
N ALA A 120 -8.49 11.74 -2.71
CA ALA A 120 -8.14 10.40 -2.25
C ALA A 120 -9.17 9.89 -1.25
N LYS A 121 -9.75 8.74 -1.54
CA LYS A 121 -10.79 8.08 -0.73
C LYS A 121 -10.25 6.92 0.08
N ILE A 122 -9.05 6.44 -0.27
CA ILE A 122 -8.44 5.28 0.35
C ILE A 122 -6.92 5.46 0.40
N GLU A 123 -6.32 4.96 1.49
CA GLU A 123 -4.89 4.77 1.66
C GLU A 123 -4.66 3.42 2.31
N ILE A 124 -3.65 2.68 1.87
CA ILE A 124 -3.31 1.37 2.44
C ILE A 124 -1.82 1.33 2.74
N GLU A 125 -1.48 0.86 3.94
CA GLU A 125 -0.12 0.50 4.31
C GLU A 125 -0.05 -0.98 4.63
N VAL A 126 1.04 -1.63 4.27
CA VAL A 126 1.22 -3.07 4.50
C VAL A 126 2.57 -3.39 5.11
N THR A 127 2.62 -4.53 5.76
CA THR A 127 3.83 -5.19 6.24
C THR A 127 3.88 -6.58 5.61
N ALA A 128 5.03 -6.95 5.06
CA ALA A 128 5.24 -8.26 4.44
C ALA A 128 6.46 -8.94 5.05
N ILE A 129 6.50 -10.26 4.94
CA ILE A 129 7.66 -11.07 5.34
C ILE A 129 7.92 -12.14 4.30
N ILE A 130 9.20 -12.38 3.99
CA ILE A 130 9.64 -13.44 3.08
C ILE A 130 10.81 -14.20 3.68
N GLU A 131 10.89 -15.48 3.39
CA GLU A 131 12.07 -16.28 3.68
C GLU A 131 13.19 -16.01 2.66
N LYS A 132 14.41 -16.19 3.07
CA LYS A 132 15.57 -16.13 2.15
C LYS A 132 15.69 -17.39 1.28
#